data_ab2fd901e1a5d1bd56af329b92268a0d
#
_entry.id   ab2fd901e1a5d1bd56af329b92268a0d
#
_cell.length_a   1.000
_cell.length_b   1.000
_cell.length_c   1.000
_cell.angle_alpha   90.00
_cell.angle_beta   90.00
_cell.angle_gamma   90.00
#
_symmetry.space_group_name_H-M   'P 1'
#
loop_
_entity.id
_entity.type
_entity.pdbx_description
1 polymer ?
#
loop_
_entity_poly.entity_id
_entity_poly.type
_entity_poly.pdbx_seq_one_letter_code
_entity_poly.pdbx_strand_id
1 'polypeptide(L)'
;EVGTYTSANLPPFRWETYADNLARCQRYYQLVQNWNGGVVNATTAYINAQFWCTMRTTPSVTTTGALNGNDIDGNRDQSSGQVTLHGANENGFWGGVGNWSSLTTNNPFNSRFQNTNKLAFSSEL
;
A
#
# COMPACT_ATOMS: atom_id res chain seq x y z
N GLU A 1 -31.53 13.69 10.17
CA GLU A 1 -32.78 14.41 10.27
C GLU A 1 -33.70 13.73 11.25
N VAL A 2 -34.34 14.53 12.07
CA VAL A 2 -35.28 14.06 13.09
C VAL A 2 -36.69 14.33 12.62
N GLY A 3 -37.58 13.35 12.68
CA GLY A 3 -38.97 13.51 12.32
C GLY A 3 -39.64 12.18 12.06
N THR A 4 -40.95 12.25 11.82
CA THR A 4 -41.73 11.08 11.45
C THR A 4 -41.89 11.02 9.95
N TYR A 5 -41.50 9.88 9.36
CA TYR A 5 -41.61 9.67 7.94
C TYR A 5 -42.78 8.74 7.60
N THR A 6 -43.43 9.05 6.51
CA THR A 6 -44.39 8.15 5.88
C THR A 6 -43.89 7.78 4.49
N SER A 7 -44.53 6.84 3.83
CA SER A 7 -44.10 6.44 2.47
C SER A 7 -44.23 7.61 1.46
N ALA A 8 -44.99 8.64 1.79
CA ALA A 8 -45.16 9.81 0.92
C ALA A 8 -44.06 10.86 1.10
N ASN A 9 -43.46 10.95 2.28
CA ASN A 9 -42.47 12.00 2.58
C ASN A 9 -41.10 11.45 2.97
N LEU A 10 -40.90 10.15 2.82
CA LEU A 10 -39.60 9.52 3.08
C LEU A 10 -38.60 10.02 2.04
N PRO A 11 -37.41 10.52 2.46
CA PRO A 11 -36.39 10.93 1.51
C PRO A 11 -35.96 9.77 0.61
N PRO A 12 -35.63 10.02 -0.66
CA PRO A 12 -35.13 8.97 -1.53
C PRO A 12 -33.89 8.32 -0.93
N PHE A 13 -33.87 7.01 -0.87
CA PHE A 13 -32.71 6.27 -0.42
C PHE A 13 -31.70 6.18 -1.58
N ARG A 14 -30.47 6.63 -1.33
CA ARG A 14 -29.42 6.57 -2.33
C ARG A 14 -28.45 5.45 -1.99
N TRP A 15 -28.36 4.49 -2.89
CA TRP A 15 -27.36 3.45 -2.79
C TRP A 15 -26.05 3.94 -3.39
N GLU A 16 -24.99 3.80 -2.63
CA GLU A 16 -23.66 4.00 -3.14
C GLU A 16 -23.22 2.72 -3.82
N THR A 17 -22.62 2.81 -5.03
CA THR A 17 -22.10 1.62 -5.70
C THR A 17 -20.90 1.08 -4.95
N TYR A 18 -20.62 -0.21 -5.14
CA TYR A 18 -19.44 -0.83 -4.54
C TYR A 18 -18.16 -0.10 -4.97
N ALA A 19 -18.05 0.25 -6.26
CA ALA A 19 -16.87 0.94 -6.78
C ALA A 19 -16.68 2.32 -6.15
N ASP A 20 -17.75 3.09 -5.97
CA ASP A 20 -17.66 4.41 -5.34
C ASP A 20 -17.28 4.29 -3.87
N ASN A 21 -17.85 3.34 -3.16
CA ASN A 21 -17.55 3.09 -1.76
C ASN A 21 -16.10 2.64 -1.58
N LEU A 22 -15.62 1.75 -2.45
CA LEU A 22 -14.24 1.29 -2.43
C LEU A 22 -13.27 2.44 -2.67
N ALA A 23 -13.51 3.26 -3.68
CA ALA A 23 -12.65 4.40 -3.98
C ALA A 23 -12.60 5.39 -2.81
N ARG A 24 -13.73 5.62 -2.15
CA ARG A 24 -13.77 6.48 -0.97
C ARG A 24 -12.94 5.90 0.18
N CYS A 25 -13.04 4.61 0.43
CA CYS A 25 -12.24 3.95 1.46
C CYS A 25 -10.75 3.99 1.12
N GLN A 26 -10.37 3.82 -0.14
CA GLN A 26 -8.98 3.85 -0.56
C GLN A 26 -8.32 5.21 -0.39
N ARG A 27 -9.08 6.29 -0.33
CA ARG A 27 -8.52 7.60 -0.03
C ARG A 27 -7.95 7.71 1.38
N TYR A 28 -8.36 6.83 2.28
CA TYR A 28 -7.91 6.83 3.68
C TYR A 28 -7.00 5.65 3.99
N TYR A 29 -7.16 4.54 3.28
CA TYR A 29 -6.41 3.32 3.57
C TYR A 29 -6.25 2.47 2.31
N GLN A 30 -5.03 2.07 2.02
CA GLN A 30 -4.74 1.18 0.89
C GLN A 30 -3.70 0.13 1.28
N LEU A 31 -3.85 -1.06 0.73
CA LEU A 31 -2.84 -2.10 0.78
C LEU A 31 -2.14 -2.17 -0.58
N VAL A 32 -0.81 -2.09 -0.56
CA VAL A 32 0.00 -2.10 -1.79
C VAL A 32 0.90 -3.33 -1.79
N GLN A 33 0.85 -4.08 -2.88
CA GLN A 33 1.70 -5.25 -3.08
C GLN A 33 2.47 -5.16 -4.40
N ASN A 34 2.19 -4.20 -5.23
CA ASN A 34 2.75 -4.05 -6.57
C ASN A 34 3.94 -3.07 -6.61
N TRP A 35 4.77 -3.13 -5.59
CA TRP A 35 5.96 -2.27 -5.52
C TRP A 35 7.11 -2.85 -6.34
N ASN A 36 8.00 -1.97 -6.79
CA ASN A 36 9.24 -2.34 -7.46
C ASN A 36 10.33 -1.30 -7.17
N GLY A 37 11.55 -1.62 -7.52
CA GLY A 37 12.67 -0.71 -7.29
C GLY A 37 14.01 -1.36 -7.55
N GLY A 38 15.00 -1.07 -6.70
CA GLY A 38 16.35 -1.57 -6.84
C GLY A 38 17.00 -1.89 -5.52
N VAL A 39 17.97 -2.77 -5.56
CA VAL A 39 18.74 -3.19 -4.38
C VAL A 39 19.83 -2.17 -4.09
N VAL A 40 19.93 -1.76 -2.84
CA VAL A 40 20.95 -0.81 -2.36
C VAL A 40 22.16 -1.56 -1.83
N ASN A 41 21.92 -2.60 -1.03
CA ASN A 41 22.97 -3.47 -0.47
C ASN A 41 22.37 -4.84 -0.16
N ALA A 42 23.15 -5.72 0.46
CA ALA A 42 22.75 -7.10 0.69
C ALA A 42 21.51 -7.25 1.59
N THR A 43 21.12 -6.23 2.33
CA THR A 43 20.01 -6.30 3.28
C THR A 43 18.91 -5.28 3.02
N THR A 44 19.11 -4.32 2.14
CA THR A 44 18.18 -3.20 1.93
C THR A 44 17.92 -2.97 0.46
N ALA A 45 16.66 -2.70 0.12
CA ALA A 45 16.25 -2.29 -1.21
C ALA A 45 15.40 -1.03 -1.12
N TYR A 46 15.45 -0.20 -2.16
CA TYR A 46 14.54 0.93 -2.32
C TYR A 46 13.44 0.51 -3.27
N ILE A 47 12.21 0.83 -2.90
CA ILE A 47 11.03 0.47 -3.68
C ILE A 47 10.15 1.69 -3.88
N ASN A 48 9.31 1.62 -4.89
CA ASN A 48 8.31 2.64 -5.15
C ASN A 48 7.05 2.02 -5.74
N ALA A 49 5.94 2.70 -5.62
CA ALA A 49 4.69 2.31 -6.24
C ALA A 49 3.74 3.49 -6.29
N GLN A 50 2.75 3.41 -7.17
CA GLN A 50 1.64 4.35 -7.21
C GLN A 50 0.45 3.75 -6.47
N PHE A 51 -0.37 4.62 -5.86
CA PHE A 51 -1.58 4.19 -5.19
C PHE A 51 -2.69 3.90 -6.18
N TRP A 52 -3.61 3.02 -5.78
CA TRP A 52 -4.77 2.66 -6.58
C TRP A 52 -5.69 3.85 -6.82
N CYS A 53 -5.78 4.75 -5.85
CA CYS A 53 -6.47 6.02 -6.03
C CYS A 53 -5.73 7.09 -5.23
N THR A 54 -5.97 8.35 -5.57
CA THR A 54 -5.37 9.47 -4.84
C THR A 54 -5.82 9.44 -3.38
N MET A 55 -4.87 9.42 -2.47
CA MET A 55 -5.16 9.43 -1.05
C MET A 55 -5.50 10.84 -0.58
N ARG A 56 -6.17 10.93 0.54
CA ARG A 56 -6.65 12.20 1.08
C ARG A 56 -5.51 13.15 1.46
N THR A 57 -4.45 12.59 2.04
CA THR A 57 -3.24 13.33 2.44
C THR A 57 -2.04 12.42 2.25
N THR A 58 -0.85 12.94 2.48
CA THR A 58 0.35 12.10 2.51
C THR A 58 0.18 11.02 3.60
N PRO A 59 0.26 9.74 3.25
CA PRO A 59 -0.02 8.67 4.20
C PRO A 59 1.19 8.31 5.06
N SER A 60 0.92 7.61 6.17
CA SER A 60 1.89 6.83 6.89
C SER A 60 1.89 5.39 6.37
N VAL A 61 2.96 4.64 6.62
CA VAL A 61 3.10 3.28 6.11
C VAL A 61 3.47 2.32 7.24
N THR A 62 2.91 1.12 7.16
CA THR A 62 3.34 -0.03 7.96
C THR A 62 3.33 -1.26 7.06
N THR A 63 3.95 -2.36 7.53
CA THR A 63 3.84 -3.65 6.85
C THR A 63 2.88 -4.54 7.62
N THR A 64 2.17 -5.42 6.91
CA THR A 64 1.33 -6.44 7.55
C THR A 64 2.14 -7.66 7.96
N GLY A 65 3.41 -7.72 7.61
CA GLY A 65 4.33 -8.80 7.93
C GLY A 65 5.53 -8.79 7.01
N ALA A 66 6.33 -9.85 7.02
CA ALA A 66 7.50 -9.96 6.16
C ALA A 66 7.09 -10.00 4.68
N LEU A 67 7.75 -9.20 3.87
CA LEU A 67 7.48 -9.08 2.44
C LEU A 67 8.25 -10.13 1.63
N ASN A 68 7.76 -10.42 0.45
CA ASN A 68 8.43 -11.30 -0.52
C ASN A 68 8.83 -10.51 -1.75
N GLY A 69 10.04 -10.73 -2.21
CA GLY A 69 10.53 -10.04 -3.39
C GLY A 69 11.39 -10.94 -4.27
N ASN A 70 11.88 -10.36 -5.36
CA ASN A 70 12.79 -11.01 -6.30
C ASN A 70 13.81 -9.98 -6.79
N ASP A 71 15.09 -10.32 -6.70
CA ASP A 71 16.18 -9.42 -7.09
C ASP A 71 16.84 -9.83 -8.41
N ILE A 72 16.12 -10.54 -9.27
CA ILE A 72 16.57 -11.08 -10.55
C ILE A 72 17.43 -12.36 -10.40
N ASP A 73 18.26 -12.46 -9.38
CA ASP A 73 19.06 -13.65 -9.11
C ASP A 73 18.26 -14.74 -8.40
N GLY A 74 17.14 -14.40 -7.80
CA GLY A 74 16.29 -15.36 -7.13
C GLY A 74 15.27 -14.70 -6.21
N ASN A 75 14.46 -15.54 -5.61
CA ASN A 75 13.45 -15.10 -4.65
C ASN A 75 14.11 -14.71 -3.33
N ARG A 76 13.62 -13.64 -2.74
CA ARG A 76 14.11 -13.13 -1.47
C ARG A 76 12.94 -12.86 -0.54
N ASP A 77 13.15 -13.12 0.74
CA ASP A 77 12.14 -12.88 1.77
C ASP A 77 12.74 -12.02 2.88
N GLN A 78 11.94 -11.13 3.44
CA GLN A 78 12.35 -10.43 4.66
C GLN A 78 12.32 -11.40 5.84
N SER A 79 13.24 -11.22 6.78
CA SER A 79 13.18 -11.94 8.06
C SER A 79 12.05 -11.42 8.94
N SER A 80 11.71 -10.14 8.81
CA SER A 80 10.56 -9.53 9.48
C SER A 80 10.15 -8.28 8.70
N GLY A 81 8.90 -7.86 8.86
CA GLY A 81 8.39 -6.68 8.14
C GLY A 81 9.09 -5.42 8.58
N GLN A 82 9.60 -4.65 7.62
CA GLN A 82 10.25 -3.37 7.90
C GLN A 82 10.15 -2.50 6.65
N VAL A 83 9.69 -1.27 6.83
CA VAL A 83 9.61 -0.28 5.76
C VAL A 83 9.84 1.11 6.33
N THR A 84 10.56 1.95 5.58
CA THR A 84 10.80 3.35 5.93
C THR A 84 10.45 4.21 4.73
N LEU A 85 9.52 5.16 4.90
CA LEU A 85 9.22 6.12 3.84
C LEU A 85 10.35 7.13 3.72
N HIS A 86 10.82 7.34 2.49
CA HIS A 86 11.76 8.41 2.15
C HIS A 86 11.07 9.55 1.44
N GLY A 87 9.96 9.28 0.76
CA GLY A 87 9.15 10.31 0.12
C GLY A 87 7.78 9.76 -0.23
N ALA A 88 6.75 10.57 -0.04
CA ALA A 88 5.38 10.19 -0.34
C ALA A 88 4.55 11.43 -0.61
N ASN A 89 3.49 11.24 -1.36
CA ASN A 89 2.43 12.23 -1.53
C ASN A 89 1.10 11.48 -1.70
N GLU A 90 0.06 12.17 -2.12
CA GLU A 90 -1.26 11.58 -2.27
C GLU A 90 -1.35 10.52 -3.37
N ASN A 91 -0.38 10.46 -4.28
CA ASN A 91 -0.43 9.61 -5.47
C ASN A 91 0.50 8.40 -5.41
N GLY A 92 1.51 8.42 -4.57
CA GLY A 92 2.49 7.33 -4.52
C GLY A 92 3.55 7.55 -3.47
N PHE A 93 4.51 6.63 -3.45
CA PHE A 93 5.59 6.67 -2.46
C PHE A 93 6.87 6.09 -3.03
N TRP A 94 8.00 6.44 -2.36
CA TRP A 94 9.22 5.65 -2.46
C TRP A 94 9.84 5.52 -1.07
N GLY A 95 10.52 4.44 -0.83
CA GLY A 95 11.07 4.18 0.50
C GLY A 95 12.00 2.99 0.52
N GLY A 96 12.54 2.70 1.69
CA GLY A 96 13.45 1.59 1.90
C GLY A 96 12.79 0.45 2.64
N VAL A 97 13.13 -0.77 2.26
CA VAL A 97 12.74 -2.00 2.97
C VAL A 97 14.00 -2.75 3.36
N GLY A 98 14.12 -3.05 4.64
CA GLY A 98 15.28 -3.73 5.20
C GLY A 98 14.97 -5.16 5.61
N ASN A 99 15.85 -5.74 6.41
CA ASN A 99 15.71 -7.10 6.92
C ASN A 99 15.70 -8.18 5.84
N TRP A 100 16.28 -7.89 4.71
CA TRP A 100 16.53 -8.89 3.67
C TRP A 100 17.89 -9.55 3.89
N SER A 101 18.18 -10.56 3.10
CA SER A 101 19.49 -11.21 3.10
C SER A 101 19.84 -11.66 1.68
N SER A 102 21.13 -11.68 1.38
CA SER A 102 21.66 -12.17 0.10
C SER A 102 21.20 -11.39 -1.13
N LEU A 103 20.81 -10.14 -0.98
CA LEU A 103 20.50 -9.27 -2.10
C LEU A 103 21.78 -8.88 -2.84
N THR A 104 21.66 -8.68 -4.16
CA THR A 104 22.80 -8.24 -4.98
C THR A 104 22.62 -6.75 -5.29
N THR A 105 23.59 -5.93 -4.90
CA THR A 105 23.57 -4.49 -5.12
C THR A 105 23.38 -4.17 -6.60
N ASN A 106 22.55 -3.18 -6.88
CA ASN A 106 22.20 -2.69 -8.22
C ASN A 106 21.27 -3.59 -9.03
N ASN A 107 20.81 -4.72 -8.48
CA ASN A 107 19.82 -5.53 -9.19
C ASN A 107 18.43 -4.87 -9.10
N PRO A 108 17.58 -5.02 -10.14
CA PRO A 108 16.17 -4.67 -10.01
C PRO A 108 15.51 -5.51 -8.93
N PHE A 109 14.54 -4.91 -8.22
CA PHE A 109 13.86 -5.58 -7.12
C PHE A 109 12.35 -5.41 -7.27
N ASN A 110 11.63 -6.53 -7.28
CA ASN A 110 10.19 -6.54 -7.53
C ASN A 110 9.46 -7.36 -6.48
N SER A 111 8.19 -7.04 -6.27
CA SER A 111 7.29 -7.86 -5.48
C SER A 111 7.01 -9.18 -6.19
N ARG A 112 6.93 -10.28 -5.43
CA ARG A 112 6.57 -11.60 -5.98
C ARG A 112 5.06 -11.84 -6.02
N PHE A 113 4.27 -11.07 -5.30
CA PHE A 113 2.81 -11.26 -5.18
C PHE A 113 2.41 -12.64 -4.59
N GLN A 114 3.30 -13.31 -3.89
CA GLN A 114 3.06 -14.67 -3.44
C GLN A 114 2.57 -14.82 -2.01
N ASN A 115 2.63 -13.76 -1.25
CA ASN A 115 2.24 -13.85 0.14
C ASN A 115 1.17 -12.78 0.42
N THR A 116 0.49 -12.92 1.54
CA THR A 116 -0.59 -12.00 1.90
C THR A 116 -0.07 -10.73 2.57
N ASN A 117 1.22 -10.67 2.91
CA ASN A 117 1.79 -9.49 3.55
C ASN A 117 1.99 -8.37 2.56
N LYS A 118 1.60 -7.18 2.96
CA LYS A 118 1.53 -6.01 2.10
C LYS A 118 1.98 -4.77 2.83
N LEU A 119 2.24 -3.72 2.07
CA LEU A 119 2.43 -2.38 2.63
C LEU A 119 1.06 -1.75 2.86
N ALA A 120 0.84 -1.28 4.08
CA ALA A 120 -0.41 -0.63 4.46
C ALA A 120 -0.18 0.88 4.58
N PHE A 121 -0.93 1.64 3.80
CA PHE A 121 -0.86 3.10 3.79
C PHE A 121 -2.14 3.67 4.38
N SER A 122 -2.00 4.57 5.34
CA SER A 122 -3.12 5.19 6.04
C SER A 122 -2.96 6.71 6.02
N SER A 123 -4.01 7.40 5.63
CA SER A 123 -4.09 8.87 5.66
C SER A 123 -5.26 9.32 6.52
N GLU A 124 -5.43 8.73 7.67
CA GLU A 124 -6.47 9.11 8.61
C GLU A 124 -6.27 10.53 9.14
N LEU A 125 -7.36 11.09 9.62
CA LEU A 125 -7.38 12.42 10.23
C LEU A 125 -6.59 12.48 11.53
#